data_65e2c2c86b22d5f1df457bb1e1a953fc
#
_entry.id   65e2c2c86b22d5f1df457bb1e1a953fc
#
_cell.length_a   1.000
_cell.length_b   1.000
_cell.length_c   1.000
_cell.angle_alpha   90.00
_cell.angle_beta   90.00
_cell.angle_gamma   90.00
#
_symmetry.space_group_name_H-M   'P 1'
#
loop_
_entity.id
_entity.type
_entity.pdbx_description
1 polymer ?
#
loop_
_entity_poly.entity_id
_entity_poly.type
_entity_poly.pdbx_seq_one_letter_code
_entity_poly.pdbx_strand_id
1 'polypeptide(L)' 'MAKKDIDWSNIGFGYIKTDYRYVSNFKDGSWDEGTLTTDDMITLNECACVFQYAQTCFEGLKAYTTEDGRIVVFRP' A
#
# COMPACT_ATOMS: atom_id res chain seq x y z
N MET A 1 9.72 -0.53 14.03
CA MET A 1 8.40 -0.01 13.57
C MET A 1 7.32 -0.65 14.41
N ALA A 2 6.55 0.16 15.12
CA ALA A 2 5.48 -0.36 15.97
C ALA A 2 4.29 -0.79 15.12
N LYS A 3 3.57 -1.83 15.56
CA LYS A 3 2.34 -2.25 14.91
C LYS A 3 1.20 -1.34 15.31
N LYS A 4 0.35 -0.99 14.35
CA LYS A 4 -0.88 -0.32 14.63
C LYS A 4 -1.91 -1.32 15.18
N ASP A 5 -2.66 -0.90 16.21
CA ASP A 5 -3.76 -1.70 16.73
C ASP A 5 -4.96 -1.56 15.80
N ILE A 6 -5.28 -2.62 15.09
CA ILE A 6 -6.37 -2.66 14.11
C ILE A 6 -7.37 -3.72 14.52
N ASP A 7 -8.65 -3.38 14.51
CA ASP A 7 -9.72 -4.35 14.71
C ASP A 7 -9.94 -5.16 13.43
N TRP A 8 -9.24 -6.29 13.35
CA TRP A 8 -9.26 -7.14 12.16
C TRP A 8 -10.63 -7.79 11.92
N SER A 9 -11.47 -7.86 12.95
CA SER A 9 -12.80 -8.47 12.80
C SER A 9 -13.80 -7.55 12.09
N ASN A 10 -13.51 -6.25 12.02
CA ASN A 10 -14.40 -5.25 11.43
C ASN A 10 -13.81 -4.59 10.18
N ILE A 11 -12.85 -5.22 9.54
CA ILE A 11 -12.26 -4.67 8.31
C ILE A 11 -13.22 -4.90 7.14
N GLY A 12 -13.49 -3.84 6.38
CA GLY A 12 -14.28 -3.86 5.16
C GLY A 12 -13.57 -3.07 4.05
N PHE A 13 -14.34 -2.49 3.14
CA PHE A 13 -13.80 -1.69 2.05
C PHE A 13 -13.67 -0.20 2.37
N GLY A 14 -14.04 0.21 3.58
CA GLY A 14 -13.84 1.58 4.02
C GLY A 14 -12.37 1.91 4.22
N TYR A 15 -12.04 3.20 4.12
CA TYR A 15 -10.67 3.64 4.31
C TYR A 15 -10.25 3.47 5.76
N ILE A 16 -9.09 2.85 5.94
CA ILE A 16 -8.41 2.76 7.22
C ILE A 16 -6.98 3.25 7.01
N LYS A 17 -6.59 4.30 7.74
CA LYS A 17 -5.23 4.78 7.66
C LYS A 17 -4.30 3.79 8.35
N THR A 18 -3.31 3.32 7.64
CA THR A 18 -2.28 2.42 8.16
C THR A 18 -1.07 3.22 8.63
N ASP A 19 -0.09 2.52 9.22
CA ASP A 19 1.11 3.18 9.75
C ASP A 19 1.95 3.79 8.63
N TYR A 20 2.16 3.03 7.56
CA TYR A 20 3.08 3.40 6.47
C TYR A 20 2.56 2.90 5.14
N ARG A 21 3.02 3.55 4.09
CA ARG A 21 2.91 3.03 2.73
C ARG A 21 4.25 3.14 2.04
N TYR A 22 4.51 2.23 1.12
CA TYR A 22 5.68 2.29 0.26
C TYR A 22 5.24 2.81 -1.10
N VAL A 23 5.90 3.86 -1.56
CA VAL A 23 5.54 4.54 -2.81
C VAL A 23 6.73 4.54 -3.74
N SER A 24 6.54 4.05 -4.95
CA SER A 24 7.52 4.17 -6.02
C SER A 24 6.83 4.77 -7.25
N ASN A 25 7.47 5.73 -7.88
CA ASN A 25 6.92 6.41 -9.04
C ASN A 25 7.70 6.04 -10.30
N PHE A 26 6.95 5.81 -11.37
CA PHE A 26 7.53 5.63 -12.70
C PHE A 26 7.52 6.98 -13.41
N LYS A 27 8.70 7.44 -13.80
CA LYS A 27 8.85 8.72 -14.47
C LYS A 27 10.07 8.69 -15.38
N ASP A 28 9.95 9.34 -16.53
CA ASP A 28 11.03 9.46 -17.50
C ASP A 28 11.63 8.11 -17.91
N GLY A 29 10.77 7.09 -18.01
CA GLY A 29 11.17 5.76 -18.48
C GLY A 29 11.72 4.83 -17.41
N SER A 30 11.69 5.20 -16.15
CA SER A 30 12.20 4.34 -15.08
C SER A 30 11.44 4.53 -13.77
N TRP A 31 11.54 3.52 -12.90
CA TRP A 31 11.04 3.59 -11.54
C TRP A 31 12.08 4.25 -10.63
N ASP A 32 11.62 5.03 -9.67
CA ASP A 32 12.50 5.52 -8.62
C ASP A 32 12.75 4.43 -7.56
N GLU A 33 13.58 4.74 -6.57
CA GLU A 33 13.92 3.79 -5.52
C GLU A 33 12.76 3.51 -4.57
N GLY A 34 11.73 4.34 -4.61
CA GLY A 34 10.61 4.22 -3.70
C GLY A 34 10.91 4.84 -2.33
N THR A 35 9.87 5.05 -1.57
CA THR A 35 9.95 5.68 -0.25
C THR A 35 8.91 5.08 0.68
N LEU A 36 9.32 4.76 1.89
CA LEU A 36 8.40 4.43 2.97
C LEU A 36 7.94 5.72 3.63
N THR A 37 6.64 5.97 3.66
CA THR A 37 6.10 7.25 4.14
C THR A 37 4.82 7.05 4.94
N THR A 38 4.55 8.00 5.82
CA THR A 38 3.28 8.08 6.54
C THR A 38 2.25 8.93 5.80
N ASP A 39 2.65 9.63 4.75
CA ASP A 39 1.75 10.46 3.94
C ASP A 39 0.82 9.56 3.14
N ASP A 40 -0.47 9.80 3.25
CA ASP A 40 -1.50 9.01 2.55
C ASP A 40 -2.16 9.78 1.39
N MET A 41 -1.55 10.87 0.96
CA MET A 41 -2.08 11.72 -0.11
C MET A 41 -1.38 11.47 -1.44
N ILE A 42 -2.12 11.64 -2.52
CA ILE A 42 -1.60 11.55 -3.88
C ILE A 42 -2.06 12.80 -4.63
N THR A 43 -1.12 13.46 -5.31
CA THR A 43 -1.42 14.62 -6.15
C THR A 43 -1.24 14.23 -7.61
N LEU A 44 -2.31 14.36 -8.40
CA LEU A 44 -2.33 14.00 -9.82
C LEU A 44 -3.10 15.05 -10.63
N ASN A 45 -2.76 15.14 -11.90
CA ASN A 45 -3.53 15.93 -12.83
C ASN A 45 -4.88 15.25 -13.09
N GLU A 46 -5.94 16.05 -13.29
CA GLU A 46 -7.28 15.53 -13.54
C GLU A 46 -7.37 14.66 -14.81
N CYS A 47 -6.44 14.83 -15.74
CA CYS A 47 -6.38 14.03 -16.96
C CYS A 47 -5.66 12.71 -16.79
N ALA A 48 -5.18 12.38 -15.59
CA ALA A 48 -4.52 11.11 -15.36
C ALA A 48 -5.46 9.94 -15.70
N CYS A 49 -4.93 8.92 -16.36
CA CYS A 49 -5.73 7.82 -16.87
C CYS A 49 -6.45 7.04 -15.76
N VAL A 50 -5.91 7.03 -14.55
CA VAL A 50 -6.55 6.37 -13.42
C VAL A 50 -7.93 6.96 -13.12
N PHE A 51 -8.14 8.26 -13.40
CA PHE A 51 -9.43 8.91 -13.17
C PHE A 51 -10.37 8.77 -14.37
N GLN A 52 -9.84 8.81 -15.60
CA GLN A 52 -10.66 8.92 -16.80
C GLN A 52 -10.86 7.57 -17.50
N TYR A 53 -9.92 6.65 -17.36
CA TYR A 53 -9.92 5.40 -18.11
C TYR A 53 -9.70 4.19 -17.24
N ALA A 54 -9.86 4.33 -15.92
CA ALA A 54 -9.68 3.23 -14.95
C ALA A 54 -8.37 2.46 -15.14
N GLN A 55 -7.29 3.18 -15.51
CA GLN A 55 -5.98 2.58 -15.72
C GLN A 55 -5.31 2.29 -14.38
N THR A 56 -5.69 1.18 -13.81
CA THR A 56 -5.20 0.77 -12.50
C THR A 56 -5.21 -0.75 -12.40
N CYS A 57 -4.42 -1.28 -11.50
CA CYS A 57 -4.45 -2.69 -11.16
C CYS A 57 -4.32 -2.87 -9.66
N PHE A 58 -4.75 -4.01 -9.18
CA PHE A 58 -4.73 -4.34 -7.77
C PHE A 58 -4.03 -5.67 -7.57
N GLU A 59 -3.16 -5.72 -6.58
CA GLU A 59 -2.51 -6.94 -6.13
C GLU A 59 -2.52 -6.94 -4.61
N GLY A 60 -2.78 -8.07 -4.00
CA GLY A 60 -2.86 -8.18 -2.56
C GLY A 60 -1.92 -9.25 -2.02
N LEU A 61 -1.32 -8.98 -0.89
CA LEU A 61 -0.56 -9.97 -0.14
C LEU A 61 -0.72 -9.71 1.35
N LYS A 62 -0.45 -10.73 2.15
CA LYS A 62 -0.52 -10.62 3.60
C LYS A 62 0.76 -11.14 4.21
N ALA A 63 1.22 -10.44 5.26
CA ALA A 63 2.30 -10.91 6.10
C ALA A 63 1.70 -11.39 7.43
N TYR A 64 2.21 -12.48 7.94
CA TYR A 64 1.73 -13.08 9.18
C TYR A 64 2.85 -13.13 10.20
N THR A 65 2.48 -12.95 11.47
CA THR A 65 3.41 -13.18 12.57
C THR A 65 3.26 -14.63 13.03
N THR A 66 4.37 -15.37 13.00
CA THR A 66 4.38 -16.76 13.47
C THR A 66 4.38 -16.82 15.00
N GLU A 67 4.16 -18.03 15.56
CA GLU A 67 4.14 -18.21 17.01
C GLU A 67 5.50 -17.86 17.64
N ASP A 68 6.60 -18.03 16.91
CA ASP A 68 7.94 -17.69 17.39
C ASP A 68 8.36 -16.25 17.08
N GLY A 69 7.42 -15.42 16.63
CA GLY A 69 7.63 -13.98 16.42
C GLY A 69 8.20 -13.58 15.07
N ARG A 70 8.37 -14.51 14.13
CA ARG A 70 8.84 -14.17 12.78
C ARG A 70 7.69 -13.60 11.95
N ILE A 71 8.02 -12.68 11.05
CA ILE A 71 7.07 -12.15 10.10
C ILE A 71 7.32 -12.85 8.75
N VAL A 72 6.26 -13.49 8.21
CA VAL A 72 6.38 -14.30 7.00
C VAL A 72 5.32 -13.91 5.98
N VAL A 73 5.65 -14.07 4.70
CA VAL A 73 4.72 -13.86 3.58
C VAL A 73 4.67 -15.14 2.79
N PHE A 74 3.45 -15.61 2.52
CA PHE A 74 3.24 -16.85 1.78
C PHE A 74 2.99 -16.51 0.30
N ARG A 75 3.87 -17.02 -0.56
CA ARG A 75 3.79 -16.86 -2.02
C ARG A 75 3.62 -15.40 -2.46
N PRO A 76 4.59 -14.53 -2.12
CA PRO A 76 4.51 -13.14 -2.53
C PRO A 76 4.61 -12.97 -4.05
#